data_9eb0622b15b8fbb8499feb34d81c1b20
#
_entry.id   9eb0622b15b8fbb8499feb34d81c1b20
#
_cell.length_a   1.000
_cell.length_b   1.000
_cell.length_c   1.000
_cell.angle_alpha   90.00
_cell.angle_beta   90.00
_cell.angle_gamma   90.00
#
_symmetry.space_group_name_H-M   'P 1'
#
loop_
_entity.id
_entity.type
_entity.pdbx_description
1 polymer ?
#
loop_
_entity_poly.entity_id
_entity_poly.type
_entity_poly.pdbx_seq_one_letter_code
_entity_poly.pdbx_strand_id
1 'polypeptide(L)'
;AMAAKAIASCPSGRIDEETTCNIGTITGGRATNIIPELCVVEAEARSRDEGKLEKLVGEIVAAFENAAGTFPSGTLEIEKVKEYDAFRIEETAPLMNLFRMACKEAGFAVKTAPCGGGSDANLFCVKGFPSVLVGVGMTDFHTNRESLKEKDLYDAGELVYRLLEAESHFAGESAEDMIDPAREGRMGNEYRK
;
A
#
# COMPACT_ATOMS: atom_id res chain seq x y z
N ALA A 1 -6.05 -30.49 3.67
CA ALA A 1 -5.32 -30.68 4.95
C ALA A 1 -4.02 -29.84 4.96
N MET A 2 -3.11 -30.01 3.96
CA MET A 2 -1.83 -29.25 3.89
C MET A 2 -2.04 -27.72 4.00
N ALA A 3 -2.86 -27.14 3.11
CA ALA A 3 -3.17 -25.72 3.14
C ALA A 3 -3.76 -25.25 4.48
N ALA A 4 -4.70 -26.01 5.05
CA ALA A 4 -5.29 -25.68 6.35
C ALA A 4 -4.26 -25.65 7.49
N LYS A 5 -3.28 -26.59 7.46
CA LYS A 5 -2.19 -26.63 8.44
C LYS A 5 -1.26 -25.42 8.28
N ALA A 6 -0.91 -25.05 7.04
CA ALA A 6 -0.10 -23.88 6.74
C ALA A 6 -0.79 -22.61 7.25
N ILE A 7 -2.04 -22.41 6.86
CA ILE A 7 -2.84 -21.23 7.23
C ILE A 7 -2.96 -21.07 8.74
N ALA A 8 -3.20 -22.18 9.47
CA ALA A 8 -3.29 -22.17 10.92
C ALA A 8 -1.97 -21.74 11.62
N SER A 9 -0.85 -21.82 10.91
CA SER A 9 0.47 -21.43 11.40
C SER A 9 0.92 -20.05 10.91
N CYS A 10 0.17 -19.45 9.97
CA CYS A 10 0.51 -18.11 9.46
C CYS A 10 0.15 -17.01 10.45
N PRO A 11 0.97 -15.96 10.54
CA PRO A 11 0.55 -14.70 11.13
C PRO A 11 -0.70 -14.18 10.41
N SER A 12 -1.64 -13.57 11.11
CA SER A 12 -2.87 -13.04 10.51
C SER A 12 -3.41 -11.83 11.25
N GLY A 13 -4.07 -10.95 10.53
CA GLY A 13 -4.65 -9.71 11.03
C GLY A 13 -3.62 -8.60 11.17
N ARG A 14 -3.80 -7.78 12.19
CA ARG A 14 -2.87 -6.69 12.54
C ARG A 14 -1.69 -7.25 13.35
N ILE A 15 -0.51 -7.18 12.78
CA ILE A 15 0.74 -7.68 13.40
C ILE A 15 1.33 -6.62 14.33
N ASP A 16 1.40 -5.37 13.85
CA ASP A 16 1.79 -4.20 14.63
C ASP A 16 1.10 -2.93 14.11
N GLU A 17 1.58 -1.73 14.50
CA GLU A 17 0.97 -0.45 14.12
C GLU A 17 0.98 -0.17 12.62
N GLU A 18 1.89 -0.82 11.87
CA GLU A 18 2.10 -0.55 10.44
C GLU A 18 2.09 -1.80 9.56
N THR A 19 1.98 -2.98 10.18
CA THR A 19 2.11 -4.28 9.50
C THR A 19 0.82 -5.07 9.64
N THR A 20 0.32 -5.57 8.53
CA THR A 20 -0.89 -6.42 8.47
C THR A 20 -0.66 -7.62 7.56
N CYS A 21 -1.36 -8.71 7.83
CA CYS A 21 -1.41 -9.90 6.99
C CYS A 21 -2.83 -10.43 6.91
N ASN A 22 -3.23 -10.89 5.75
CA ASN A 22 -4.54 -11.51 5.54
C ASN A 22 -4.42 -12.71 4.59
N ILE A 23 -5.09 -13.80 4.96
CA ILE A 23 -5.38 -14.90 4.03
C ILE A 23 -6.75 -14.57 3.43
N GLY A 24 -6.76 -14.10 2.19
CA GLY A 24 -7.95 -13.55 1.54
C GLY A 24 -8.86 -14.62 0.97
N THR A 25 -8.28 -15.62 0.28
CA THR A 25 -9.04 -16.68 -0.35
C THR A 25 -8.44 -18.06 -0.13
N ILE A 26 -9.31 -19.06 -0.12
CA ILE A 26 -8.94 -20.48 -0.11
C ILE A 26 -9.89 -21.20 -1.06
N THR A 27 -9.36 -21.74 -2.14
CA THR A 27 -10.17 -22.39 -3.17
C THR A 27 -9.64 -23.80 -3.43
N GLY A 28 -10.51 -24.82 -3.30
CA GLY A 28 -10.12 -26.21 -3.57
C GLY A 28 -11.23 -27.20 -3.27
N GLY A 29 -11.17 -28.35 -3.95
CA GLY A 29 -12.15 -29.44 -3.80
C GLY A 29 -13.34 -29.32 -4.74
N ARG A 30 -13.98 -30.51 -5.03
CA ARG A 30 -15.15 -30.63 -5.91
C ARG A 30 -16.28 -31.38 -5.25
N ALA A 31 -15.97 -32.34 -4.39
CA ALA A 31 -16.96 -33.21 -3.72
C ALA A 31 -16.40 -33.73 -2.39
N THR A 32 -17.29 -34.11 -1.49
CA THR A 32 -16.95 -34.55 -0.13
C THR A 32 -16.18 -35.86 -0.07
N ASN A 33 -16.31 -36.69 -1.09
CA ASN A 33 -15.69 -38.01 -1.21
C ASN A 33 -14.46 -38.01 -2.15
N ILE A 34 -13.99 -36.85 -2.61
CA ILE A 34 -12.83 -36.73 -3.49
C ILE A 34 -11.76 -35.92 -2.79
N ILE A 35 -10.54 -36.46 -2.72
CA ILE A 35 -9.38 -35.69 -2.23
C ILE A 35 -9.06 -34.57 -3.24
N PRO A 36 -9.01 -33.32 -2.84
CA PRO A 36 -8.66 -32.23 -3.74
C PRO A 36 -7.27 -32.38 -4.34
N GLU A 37 -7.20 -32.33 -5.66
CA GLU A 37 -5.95 -32.34 -6.41
C GLU A 37 -5.18 -31.00 -6.23
N LEU A 38 -5.91 -29.91 -6.17
CA LEU A 38 -5.37 -28.55 -6.05
C LEU A 38 -6.12 -27.79 -4.95
N CYS A 39 -5.36 -27.00 -4.18
CA CYS A 39 -5.88 -25.97 -3.29
C CYS A 39 -5.06 -24.70 -3.50
N VAL A 40 -5.70 -23.62 -3.94
CA VAL A 40 -5.11 -22.31 -4.10
C VAL A 40 -5.42 -21.46 -2.87
N VAL A 41 -4.40 -20.79 -2.34
CA VAL A 41 -4.50 -19.88 -1.22
C VAL A 41 -3.91 -18.54 -1.67
N GLU A 42 -4.68 -17.47 -1.55
CA GLU A 42 -4.21 -16.12 -1.83
C GLU A 42 -4.12 -15.35 -0.53
N ALA A 43 -2.98 -14.73 -0.33
CA ALA A 43 -2.66 -13.98 0.88
C ALA A 43 -2.07 -12.62 0.52
N GLU A 44 -2.21 -11.67 1.43
CA GLU A 44 -1.66 -10.34 1.31
C GLU A 44 -0.91 -9.97 2.60
N ALA A 45 0.27 -9.38 2.45
CA ALA A 45 1.03 -8.81 3.55
C ALA A 45 1.35 -7.35 3.20
N ARG A 46 1.18 -6.46 4.17
CA ARG A 46 1.48 -5.01 4.05
C ARG A 46 2.30 -4.54 5.22
N SER A 47 3.28 -3.68 4.95
CA SER A 47 3.98 -2.91 5.96
C SER A 47 4.48 -1.60 5.36
N ARG A 48 4.61 -0.55 6.18
CA ARG A 48 5.32 0.67 5.79
C ARG A 48 6.83 0.55 5.96
N ASP A 49 7.29 -0.50 6.65
CA ASP A 49 8.69 -0.87 6.82
C ASP A 49 9.01 -2.11 5.97
N GLU A 50 9.97 -1.98 5.05
CA GLU A 50 10.30 -3.05 4.11
C GLU A 50 10.93 -4.27 4.81
N GLY A 51 11.76 -4.06 5.82
CA GLY A 51 12.37 -5.16 6.58
C GLY A 51 11.33 -5.97 7.35
N LYS A 52 10.31 -5.30 7.92
CA LYS A 52 9.17 -5.98 8.55
C LYS A 52 8.34 -6.76 7.54
N LEU A 53 8.12 -6.18 6.34
CA LEU A 53 7.39 -6.85 5.27
C LEU A 53 8.12 -8.13 4.82
N GLU A 54 9.41 -8.03 4.55
CA GLU A 54 10.23 -9.17 4.15
C GLU A 54 10.23 -10.28 5.21
N LYS A 55 10.39 -9.91 6.48
CA LYS A 55 10.30 -10.85 7.59
C LYS A 55 8.96 -11.56 7.63
N LEU A 56 7.86 -10.82 7.55
CA LEU A 56 6.50 -11.36 7.59
C LEU A 56 6.25 -12.31 6.42
N VAL A 57 6.65 -11.92 5.20
CA VAL A 57 6.56 -12.80 4.02
C VAL A 57 7.39 -14.06 4.20
N GLY A 58 8.58 -13.95 4.80
CA GLY A 58 9.41 -15.10 5.14
C GLY A 58 8.73 -16.07 6.13
N GLU A 59 8.04 -15.54 7.15
CA GLU A 59 7.28 -16.34 8.12
C GLU A 59 6.10 -17.07 7.46
N ILE A 60 5.39 -16.40 6.54
CA ILE A 60 4.30 -17.01 5.77
C ILE A 60 4.84 -18.14 4.89
N VAL A 61 5.90 -17.89 4.13
CA VAL A 61 6.55 -18.90 3.27
C VAL A 61 6.97 -20.10 4.11
N ALA A 62 7.64 -19.88 5.22
CA ALA A 62 8.08 -20.96 6.12
C ALA A 62 6.92 -21.78 6.68
N ALA A 63 5.77 -21.17 6.98
CA ALA A 63 4.58 -21.88 7.43
C ALA A 63 4.06 -22.86 6.35
N PHE A 64 4.06 -22.42 5.09
CA PHE A 64 3.66 -23.28 3.98
C PHE A 64 4.68 -24.39 3.69
N GLU A 65 5.97 -24.10 3.69
CA GLU A 65 7.05 -25.06 3.50
C GLU A 65 7.06 -26.13 4.60
N ASN A 66 6.93 -25.72 5.86
CA ASN A 66 6.86 -26.62 6.99
C ASN A 66 5.61 -27.53 6.92
N ALA A 67 4.48 -26.99 6.52
CA ALA A 67 3.28 -27.78 6.31
C ALA A 67 3.50 -28.80 5.18
N ALA A 68 4.05 -28.38 4.03
CA ALA A 68 4.33 -29.26 2.89
C ALA A 68 5.27 -30.42 3.27
N GLY A 69 6.30 -30.15 4.08
CA GLY A 69 7.22 -31.18 4.58
C GLY A 69 6.54 -32.31 5.38
N THR A 70 5.32 -32.10 5.87
CA THR A 70 4.53 -33.11 6.58
C THR A 70 3.57 -33.91 5.68
N PHE A 71 3.52 -33.61 4.37
CA PHE A 71 2.66 -34.25 3.38
C PHE A 71 3.50 -34.80 2.21
N PRO A 72 4.12 -36.00 2.31
CA PRO A 72 5.11 -36.46 1.35
C PRO A 72 4.61 -36.60 -0.10
N SER A 73 3.28 -36.74 -0.30
CA SER A 73 2.66 -36.80 -1.62
C SER A 73 2.11 -35.49 -2.14
N GLY A 74 2.24 -34.41 -1.35
CA GLY A 74 1.83 -33.09 -1.74
C GLY A 74 2.99 -32.29 -2.34
N THR A 75 2.68 -31.43 -3.31
CA THR A 75 3.61 -30.44 -3.87
C THR A 75 3.18 -29.05 -3.42
N LEU A 76 4.14 -28.17 -3.26
CA LEU A 76 3.91 -26.77 -2.93
C LEU A 76 4.54 -25.91 -4.02
N GLU A 77 3.78 -24.96 -4.52
CA GLU A 77 4.26 -23.88 -5.37
C GLU A 77 3.90 -22.56 -4.70
N ILE A 78 4.85 -21.62 -4.64
CA ILE A 78 4.68 -20.30 -4.05
C ILE A 78 5.07 -19.25 -5.08
N GLU A 79 4.13 -18.39 -5.41
CA GLU A 79 4.36 -17.18 -6.17
C GLU A 79 4.34 -15.99 -5.23
N LYS A 80 5.28 -15.07 -5.39
CA LYS A 80 5.36 -13.81 -4.65
C LYS A 80 5.37 -12.65 -5.61
N VAL A 81 4.41 -11.76 -5.47
CA VAL A 81 4.31 -10.54 -6.27
C VAL A 81 4.41 -9.34 -5.34
N LYS A 82 5.38 -8.46 -5.58
CA LYS A 82 5.45 -7.15 -4.92
C LYS A 82 4.68 -6.16 -5.79
N GLU A 83 3.55 -5.68 -5.31
CA GLU A 83 2.68 -4.78 -6.09
C GLU A 83 3.22 -3.36 -6.14
N TYR A 84 3.72 -2.84 -4.99
CA TYR A 84 4.28 -1.48 -4.89
C TYR A 84 5.18 -1.33 -3.67
N ASP A 85 6.01 -0.29 -3.69
CA ASP A 85 6.85 0.11 -2.57
C ASP A 85 6.13 1.09 -1.64
N ALA A 86 6.49 1.09 -0.35
CA ALA A 86 6.12 2.17 0.54
C ALA A 86 6.88 3.45 0.14
N PHE A 87 6.27 4.60 0.39
CA PHE A 87 6.92 5.89 0.20
C PHE A 87 6.68 6.82 1.38
N ARG A 88 7.52 7.82 1.50
CA ARG A 88 7.40 8.89 2.50
C ARG A 88 7.68 10.22 1.84
N ILE A 89 6.84 11.21 2.14
CA ILE A 89 7.05 12.60 1.77
C ILE A 89 7.46 13.35 3.03
N GLU A 90 8.60 14.03 2.99
CA GLU A 90 9.11 14.79 4.10
C GLU A 90 8.25 16.05 4.33
N GLU A 91 8.07 16.43 5.59
CA GLU A 91 7.26 17.59 5.98
C GLU A 91 7.78 18.92 5.37
N THR A 92 9.06 18.97 5.05
CA THR A 92 9.72 20.14 4.43
C THR A 92 9.68 20.11 2.90
N ALA A 93 9.13 19.07 2.28
CA ALA A 93 9.06 18.96 0.82
C ALA A 93 8.26 20.13 0.22
N PRO A 94 8.65 20.64 -0.97
CA PRO A 94 7.92 21.73 -1.65
C PRO A 94 6.43 21.43 -1.82
N LEU A 95 6.08 20.18 -2.17
CA LEU A 95 4.70 19.72 -2.29
C LEU A 95 3.91 19.91 -0.97
N MET A 96 4.55 19.69 0.19
CA MET A 96 3.91 19.89 1.49
C MET A 96 3.72 21.38 1.81
N ASN A 97 4.60 22.24 1.32
CA ASN A 97 4.43 23.71 1.47
C ASN A 97 3.24 24.19 0.63
N LEU A 98 3.14 23.73 -0.62
CA LEU A 98 2.00 24.00 -1.49
C LEU A 98 0.69 23.55 -0.85
N PHE A 99 0.66 22.33 -0.31
CA PHE A 99 -0.49 21.80 0.38
C PHE A 99 -0.91 22.65 1.61
N ARG A 100 0.07 23.07 2.42
CA ARG A 100 -0.18 23.93 3.58
C ARG A 100 -0.76 25.28 3.18
N MET A 101 -0.26 25.87 2.10
CA MET A 101 -0.78 27.15 1.58
C MET A 101 -2.24 26.99 1.15
N ALA A 102 -2.54 25.99 0.35
CA ALA A 102 -3.90 25.70 -0.10
C ALA A 102 -4.87 25.46 1.08
N CYS A 103 -4.44 24.68 2.07
CA CYS A 103 -5.22 24.47 3.29
C CYS A 103 -5.48 25.77 4.05
N LYS A 104 -4.47 26.65 4.18
CA LYS A 104 -4.60 27.94 4.85
C LYS A 104 -5.62 28.83 4.14
N GLU A 105 -5.57 28.91 2.82
CA GLU A 105 -6.51 29.69 2.01
C GLU A 105 -7.94 29.14 2.07
N ALA A 106 -8.09 27.82 2.10
CA ALA A 106 -9.38 27.17 2.30
C ALA A 106 -9.90 27.23 3.75
N GLY A 107 -9.09 27.72 4.70
CA GLY A 107 -9.45 27.76 6.12
C GLY A 107 -9.39 26.39 6.81
N PHE A 108 -8.63 25.45 6.28
CA PHE A 108 -8.50 24.09 6.81
C PHE A 108 -7.27 23.93 7.69
N ALA A 109 -7.40 23.13 8.76
CA ALA A 109 -6.25 22.73 9.56
C ALA A 109 -5.52 21.57 8.87
N VAL A 110 -4.20 21.71 8.70
CA VAL A 110 -3.35 20.64 8.17
C VAL A 110 -3.16 19.56 9.23
N LYS A 111 -3.41 18.32 8.86
CA LYS A 111 -3.12 17.12 9.65
C LYS A 111 -2.45 16.11 8.74
N THR A 112 -1.27 15.65 9.13
CA THR A 112 -0.55 14.58 8.45
C THR A 112 -0.65 13.31 9.26
N ALA A 113 -0.81 12.18 8.59
CA ALA A 113 -0.85 10.86 9.21
C ALA A 113 -0.30 9.80 8.26
N PRO A 114 0.32 8.75 8.77
CA PRO A 114 0.68 7.60 7.95
C PRO A 114 -0.58 6.88 7.47
N CYS A 115 -0.59 6.45 6.21
CA CYS A 115 -1.65 5.65 5.60
C CYS A 115 -1.14 4.23 5.33
N GLY A 116 -1.95 3.22 5.59
CA GLY A 116 -1.63 1.82 5.30
C GLY A 116 -2.23 1.30 3.99
N GLY A 117 -3.04 2.11 3.29
CA GLY A 117 -3.60 1.77 1.99
C GLY A 117 -2.63 2.05 0.85
N GLY A 118 -2.65 1.20 -0.19
CA GLY A 118 -1.95 1.47 -1.44
C GLY A 118 -2.75 2.40 -2.35
N SER A 119 -2.04 3.13 -3.20
CA SER A 119 -2.64 4.02 -4.20
C SER A 119 -1.67 4.26 -5.36
N ASP A 120 -2.12 4.90 -6.41
CA ASP A 120 -1.26 5.33 -7.53
C ASP A 120 -0.10 6.23 -7.09
N ALA A 121 -0.23 6.92 -5.95
CA ALA A 121 0.86 7.72 -5.38
C ALA A 121 2.12 6.88 -5.08
N ASN A 122 1.97 5.60 -4.73
CA ASN A 122 3.10 4.69 -4.57
C ASN A 122 3.89 4.55 -5.88
N LEU A 123 3.18 4.35 -7.00
CA LEU A 123 3.79 4.21 -8.32
C LEU A 123 4.39 5.52 -8.82
N PHE A 124 3.72 6.65 -8.59
CA PHE A 124 4.23 7.97 -8.97
C PHE A 124 5.50 8.32 -8.20
N CYS A 125 5.53 8.12 -6.89
CA CYS A 125 6.71 8.41 -6.07
C CYS A 125 7.92 7.58 -6.49
N VAL A 126 7.75 6.29 -6.80
CA VAL A 126 8.83 5.43 -7.31
C VAL A 126 9.36 5.93 -8.66
N LYS A 127 8.50 6.50 -9.51
CA LYS A 127 8.87 7.07 -10.81
C LYS A 127 9.46 8.48 -10.71
N GLY A 128 9.66 9.02 -9.50
CA GLY A 128 10.23 10.33 -9.27
C GLY A 128 9.20 11.47 -9.28
N PHE A 129 7.90 11.17 -9.27
CA PHE A 129 6.83 12.16 -9.14
C PHE A 129 6.33 12.21 -7.69
N PRO A 130 6.80 13.16 -6.86
CA PRO A 130 6.34 13.30 -5.48
C PRO A 130 4.82 13.44 -5.44
N SER A 131 4.17 12.60 -4.66
CA SER A 131 2.71 12.56 -4.59
C SER A 131 2.25 12.40 -3.14
N VAL A 132 1.16 13.04 -2.76
CA VAL A 132 0.53 12.89 -1.45
C VAL A 132 -0.90 12.42 -1.60
N LEU A 133 -1.37 11.66 -0.62
CA LEU A 133 -2.77 11.30 -0.49
C LEU A 133 -3.49 12.35 0.33
N VAL A 134 -4.61 12.84 -0.19
CA VAL A 134 -5.48 13.78 0.51
C VAL A 134 -6.72 13.03 0.99
N GLY A 135 -6.96 13.05 2.30
CA GLY A 135 -8.18 12.49 2.88
C GLY A 135 -9.39 13.35 2.55
N VAL A 136 -10.47 12.72 2.13
CA VAL A 136 -11.74 13.39 1.76
C VAL A 136 -12.85 13.17 2.80
N GLY A 137 -12.53 12.63 3.98
CA GLY A 137 -13.52 12.44 5.06
C GLY A 137 -14.36 11.17 4.94
N MET A 138 -14.00 10.23 4.05
CA MET A 138 -14.68 8.92 3.95
C MET A 138 -14.53 8.12 5.25
N THR A 139 -15.55 7.37 5.60
CA THR A 139 -15.58 6.46 6.76
C THR A 139 -16.02 5.06 6.35
N ASP A 140 -15.62 4.05 7.12
CA ASP A 140 -15.99 2.64 6.93
C ASP A 140 -15.69 2.10 5.52
N PHE A 141 -14.56 2.52 4.88
CA PHE A 141 -14.23 2.10 3.52
C PHE A 141 -14.15 0.59 3.37
N HIS A 142 -14.47 0.10 2.17
CA HIS A 142 -14.55 -1.32 1.82
C HIS A 142 -15.60 -2.09 2.62
N THR A 143 -16.61 -1.39 3.16
CA THR A 143 -17.76 -2.01 3.80
C THR A 143 -19.07 -1.51 3.19
N ASN A 144 -20.17 -2.21 3.48
CA ASN A 144 -21.51 -1.76 3.08
C ASN A 144 -22.03 -0.56 3.91
N ARG A 145 -21.23 -0.04 4.84
CA ARG A 145 -21.50 1.18 5.61
C ARG A 145 -20.62 2.35 5.17
N GLU A 146 -19.84 2.16 4.12
CA GLU A 146 -19.01 3.24 3.59
C GLU A 146 -19.82 4.49 3.32
N SER A 147 -19.35 5.61 3.80
CA SER A 147 -20.06 6.88 3.68
C SER A 147 -19.11 8.07 3.61
N LEU A 148 -19.58 9.12 2.96
CA LEU A 148 -18.94 10.42 2.85
C LEU A 148 -19.99 11.48 3.14
N LYS A 149 -19.69 12.41 4.04
CA LYS A 149 -20.58 13.55 4.29
C LYS A 149 -20.51 14.51 3.10
N GLU A 150 -21.66 15.03 2.69
CA GLU A 150 -21.75 16.01 1.61
C GLU A 150 -20.82 17.22 1.83
N LYS A 151 -20.76 17.73 3.07
CA LYS A 151 -19.85 18.80 3.45
C LYS A 151 -18.38 18.45 3.15
N ASP A 152 -17.95 17.25 3.51
CA ASP A 152 -16.56 16.83 3.37
C ASP A 152 -16.19 16.69 1.87
N LEU A 153 -17.17 16.33 1.01
CA LEU A 153 -16.99 16.32 -0.44
C LEU A 153 -16.77 17.74 -0.99
N TYR A 154 -17.58 18.72 -0.55
CA TYR A 154 -17.39 20.12 -0.94
C TYR A 154 -16.07 20.69 -0.42
N ASP A 155 -15.70 20.38 0.81
CA ASP A 155 -14.41 20.80 1.40
C ASP A 155 -13.23 20.23 0.60
N ALA A 156 -13.32 18.96 0.15
CA ALA A 156 -12.29 18.36 -0.70
C ALA A 156 -12.21 19.06 -2.07
N GLY A 157 -13.34 19.42 -2.68
CA GLY A 157 -13.39 20.18 -3.91
C GLY A 157 -12.76 21.58 -3.77
N GLU A 158 -13.06 22.30 -2.69
CA GLU A 158 -12.44 23.59 -2.37
C GLU A 158 -10.92 23.46 -2.19
N LEU A 159 -10.45 22.42 -1.50
CA LEU A 159 -9.01 22.19 -1.33
C LEU A 159 -8.32 21.95 -2.67
N VAL A 160 -8.89 21.13 -3.55
CA VAL A 160 -8.33 20.90 -4.90
C VAL A 160 -8.29 22.21 -5.70
N TYR A 161 -9.33 23.01 -5.64
CA TYR A 161 -9.36 24.31 -6.29
C TYR A 161 -8.23 25.22 -5.78
N ARG A 162 -8.03 25.33 -4.46
CA ARG A 162 -6.93 26.11 -3.87
C ARG A 162 -5.54 25.56 -4.21
N LEU A 163 -5.39 24.24 -4.34
CA LEU A 163 -4.13 23.64 -4.81
C LEU A 163 -3.78 24.09 -6.23
N LEU A 164 -4.77 24.13 -7.13
CA LEU A 164 -4.56 24.61 -8.51
C LEU A 164 -4.25 26.10 -8.58
N GLU A 165 -4.91 26.92 -7.75
CA GLU A 165 -4.59 28.35 -7.65
C GLU A 165 -3.17 28.58 -7.09
N ALA A 166 -2.80 27.84 -6.03
CA ALA A 166 -1.49 27.98 -5.40
C ALA A 166 -0.36 27.58 -6.37
N GLU A 167 -0.55 26.53 -7.18
CA GLU A 167 0.41 26.12 -8.21
C GLU A 167 0.66 27.23 -9.23
N SER A 168 -0.36 28.00 -9.62
CA SER A 168 -0.21 29.10 -10.56
C SER A 168 0.71 30.23 -10.04
N HIS A 169 0.84 30.36 -8.72
CA HIS A 169 1.77 31.29 -8.08
C HIS A 169 3.21 30.75 -7.98
N PHE A 170 3.37 29.41 -7.96
CA PHE A 170 4.69 28.74 -7.96
C PHE A 170 5.28 28.54 -9.34
N ALA A 171 4.49 28.55 -10.41
CA ALA A 171 4.96 28.38 -11.80
C ALA A 171 5.92 29.48 -12.29
N GLY A 172 6.24 30.47 -11.45
CA GLY A 172 7.30 31.47 -11.66
C GLY A 172 8.69 31.01 -11.18
N GLU A 173 8.76 29.97 -10.34
CA GLU A 173 10.02 29.33 -9.92
C GLU A 173 10.15 28.05 -10.74
N SER A 174 11.22 27.95 -11.52
CA SER A 174 11.40 26.90 -12.53
C SER A 174 11.12 25.47 -12.01
N ALA A 175 10.46 24.66 -12.80
CA ALA A 175 10.22 23.23 -12.50
C ALA A 175 11.53 22.45 -12.22
N GLU A 176 12.70 23.01 -12.57
CA GLU A 176 14.04 22.47 -12.31
C GLU A 176 14.42 22.51 -10.83
N ASP A 177 13.86 23.43 -10.03
CA ASP A 177 14.13 23.54 -8.58
C ASP A 177 13.28 22.53 -7.75
N MET A 178 12.30 21.87 -8.36
CA MET A 178 11.45 20.88 -7.69
C MET A 178 12.00 19.44 -7.75
N ILE A 179 13.05 19.22 -8.53
CA ILE A 179 13.71 17.91 -8.70
C ILE A 179 15.03 17.95 -7.93
N ASP A 180 15.15 17.22 -6.84
CA ASP A 180 16.41 17.06 -6.10
C ASP A 180 17.46 16.35 -6.99
N PRO A 181 18.55 17.03 -7.41
CA PRO A 181 19.57 16.42 -8.29
C PRO A 181 20.39 15.31 -7.61
N ALA A 182 20.19 15.04 -6.31
CA ALA A 182 20.91 13.98 -5.61
C ALA A 182 20.40 12.55 -5.92
N ARG A 183 19.34 12.38 -6.74
CA ARG A 183 18.78 11.07 -7.11
C ARG A 183 19.24 10.48 -8.44
N GLU A 184 19.99 11.19 -9.26
CA GLU A 184 20.53 10.64 -10.54
C GLU A 184 21.55 9.49 -10.37
N GLY A 185 22.00 9.19 -9.16
CA GLY A 185 23.02 8.16 -8.88
C GLY A 185 22.53 6.76 -8.57
N ARG A 186 21.22 6.49 -8.52
CA ARG A 186 20.69 5.17 -8.10
C ARG A 186 19.75 4.46 -9.08
N MET A 187 19.58 4.95 -10.30
CA MET A 187 18.90 4.19 -11.35
C MET A 187 19.92 3.44 -12.22
N GLY A 188 20.69 2.56 -11.61
CA GLY A 188 21.57 1.59 -12.23
C GLY A 188 20.91 0.22 -12.32
N ASN A 189 20.24 -0.07 -13.42
CA ASN A 189 20.36 -1.36 -14.10
C ASN A 189 19.88 -2.65 -13.40
N GLU A 190 18.59 -2.84 -13.12
CA GLU A 190 18.06 -4.18 -12.76
C GLU A 190 16.71 -4.57 -13.39
N TYR A 191 16.32 -3.97 -14.51
CA TYR A 191 15.18 -4.47 -15.29
C TYR A 191 15.62 -4.85 -16.72
N ARG A 192 16.48 -5.89 -16.83
CA ARG A 192 16.68 -6.70 -18.03
C ARG A 192 17.01 -8.12 -17.61
N LYS A 193 15.98 -8.93 -17.40
CA LYS A 193 15.87 -10.30 -17.96
C LYS A 193 14.51 -10.87 -17.57
#